data_49410ce501e25f36a9631a55db5e2c6d
#
_entry.id   49410ce501e25f36a9631a55db5e2c6d
#
_cell.length_a   1.000
_cell.length_b   1.000
_cell.length_c   1.000
_cell.angle_alpha   90.00
_cell.angle_beta   90.00
_cell.angle_gamma   90.00
#
_symmetry.space_group_name_H-M   'P 1'
#
loop_
_entity.id
_entity.type
_entity.pdbx_description
1 polymer ?
#
loop_
_entity_poly.entity_id
_entity_poly.type
_entity_poly.pdbx_seq_one_letter_code
_entity_poly.pdbx_strand_id
1 'polypeptide(L)'
;MLFVADWSHFEIPKEVLVVGIENMENFRRIHEQRYLFPINRPILFVSRYPQSTDLRNWLQNISNDYLHFGDFDLAGMRIFETEFHKFLGNRASFFIPANIETRISNGSTERYNTQYAKFKSYIPKDTRLLPLYNMINHYHRCYDQEGYII
;
A
#
# COMPACT_ATOMS: atom_id res chain seq x y z
N MET A 1 5.93 14.95 12.08
CA MET A 1 5.21 14.99 10.76
C MET A 1 5.57 16.29 10.06
N LEU A 2 5.94 16.20 8.80
CA LEU A 2 6.31 17.34 7.97
C LEU A 2 5.34 17.45 6.81
N PHE A 3 4.90 18.68 6.52
CA PHE A 3 4.06 18.97 5.36
C PHE A 3 4.89 19.71 4.30
N VAL A 4 4.87 19.22 3.06
CA VAL A 4 5.56 19.83 1.94
C VAL A 4 4.51 20.45 1.01
N ALA A 5 4.40 21.78 1.02
CA ALA A 5 3.43 22.51 0.22
C ALA A 5 3.80 22.55 -1.26
N ASP A 6 5.08 22.76 -1.56
CA ASP A 6 5.60 22.79 -2.94
C ASP A 6 6.39 21.52 -3.23
N TRP A 7 5.65 20.47 -3.61
CA TRP A 7 6.24 19.17 -3.93
C TRP A 7 7.00 19.17 -5.27
N SER A 8 6.72 20.13 -6.14
CA SER A 8 7.31 20.14 -7.49
C SER A 8 8.82 20.31 -7.49
N HIS A 9 9.38 20.90 -6.42
CA HIS A 9 10.82 21.09 -6.23
C HIS A 9 11.40 20.22 -5.11
N PHE A 10 10.59 19.31 -4.54
CA PHE A 10 11.06 18.44 -3.46
C PHE A 10 11.75 17.23 -4.03
N GLU A 11 13.05 17.11 -3.78
CA GLU A 11 13.87 15.98 -4.21
C GLU A 11 14.47 15.28 -2.99
N ILE A 12 14.68 13.99 -3.12
CA ILE A 12 15.30 13.14 -2.09
C ILE A 12 16.40 12.28 -2.73
N PRO A 13 17.39 11.80 -1.96
CA PRO A 13 18.41 10.89 -2.49
C PRO A 13 17.79 9.64 -3.12
N LYS A 14 18.39 9.17 -4.21
CA LYS A 14 17.84 8.07 -5.03
C LYS A 14 17.75 6.74 -4.29
N GLU A 15 18.60 6.51 -3.30
CA GLU A 15 18.61 5.29 -2.51
C GLU A 15 17.44 5.19 -1.52
N VAL A 16 16.73 6.29 -1.27
CA VAL A 16 15.61 6.33 -0.34
C VAL A 16 14.41 5.59 -0.95
N LEU A 17 13.90 4.61 -0.23
CA LEU A 17 12.62 3.98 -0.55
C LEU A 17 11.49 4.84 0.01
N VAL A 18 10.53 5.19 -0.84
CA VAL A 18 9.32 5.89 -0.40
C VAL A 18 8.25 4.86 -0.06
N VAL A 19 7.76 4.88 1.17
CA VAL A 19 6.65 4.02 1.62
C VAL A 19 5.42 4.89 1.82
N GLY A 20 4.42 4.69 0.96
CA GLY A 20 3.15 5.41 1.04
C GLY A 20 2.16 4.67 1.93
N ILE A 21 1.59 5.36 2.90
CA ILE A 21 0.66 4.80 3.88
C ILE A 21 -0.74 5.32 3.60
N GLU A 22 -1.66 4.41 3.34
CA GLU A 22 -3.03 4.75 2.96
C GLU A 22 -3.85 5.23 4.14
N ASN A 23 -3.73 4.55 5.29
CA ASN A 23 -4.50 4.85 6.48
C ASN A 23 -3.77 5.87 7.36
N MET A 24 -4.48 6.93 7.79
CA MET A 24 -3.88 8.01 8.58
C MET A 24 -3.40 7.54 9.96
N GLU A 25 -4.11 6.63 10.61
CA GLU A 25 -3.70 6.15 11.93
C GLU A 25 -2.43 5.32 11.84
N ASN A 26 -2.31 4.48 10.81
CA ASN A 26 -1.06 3.76 10.53
C ASN A 26 0.09 4.74 10.28
N PHE A 27 -0.16 5.82 9.53
CA PHE A 27 0.87 6.82 9.28
C PHE A 27 1.31 7.53 10.56
N ARG A 28 0.35 7.96 11.39
CA ARG A 28 0.67 8.66 12.65
C ARG A 28 1.47 7.80 13.62
N ARG A 29 1.24 6.49 13.59
CA ARG A 29 1.87 5.52 14.49
C ARG A 29 2.85 4.61 13.79
N ILE A 30 3.48 5.10 12.72
CA ILE A 30 4.34 4.26 11.88
C ILE A 30 5.56 3.70 12.63
N HIS A 31 6.07 4.43 13.62
CA HIS A 31 7.18 3.96 14.44
C HIS A 31 6.89 2.63 15.17
N GLU A 32 5.61 2.38 15.50
CA GLU A 32 5.17 1.12 16.11
C GLU A 32 5.14 -0.03 15.11
N GLN A 33 5.17 0.28 13.81
CA GLN A 33 5.08 -0.69 12.73
C GLN A 33 6.41 -0.83 11.97
N ARG A 34 7.47 -0.18 12.45
CA ARG A 34 8.77 -0.19 11.76
C ARG A 34 9.33 -1.62 11.59
N TYR A 35 8.99 -2.52 12.50
CA TYR A 35 9.40 -3.93 12.46
C TYR A 35 8.91 -4.66 11.20
N LEU A 36 7.83 -4.18 10.58
CA LEU A 36 7.30 -4.77 9.34
C LEU A 36 8.23 -4.57 8.14
N PHE A 37 9.13 -3.59 8.21
CA PHE A 37 9.99 -3.20 7.09
C PHE A 37 11.46 -3.52 7.41
N PRO A 38 11.87 -4.81 7.36
CA PRO A 38 13.26 -5.20 7.60
C PRO A 38 14.14 -4.89 6.37
N ILE A 39 14.16 -3.65 5.95
CA ILE A 39 14.76 -3.18 4.71
C ILE A 39 16.05 -2.44 5.07
N ASN A 40 17.16 -2.83 4.43
CA ASN A 40 18.48 -2.24 4.67
C ASN A 40 18.74 -1.08 3.71
N ARG A 41 17.85 -0.09 3.72
CA ARG A 41 18.00 1.18 2.98
C ARG A 41 17.18 2.26 3.70
N PRO A 42 17.50 3.54 3.51
CA PRO A 42 16.73 4.60 4.13
C PRO A 42 15.29 4.60 3.58
N ILE A 43 14.34 4.87 4.47
CA ILE A 43 12.92 4.89 4.14
C ILE A 43 12.35 6.26 4.48
N LEU A 44 11.58 6.81 3.55
CA LEU A 44 10.73 7.97 3.80
C LEU A 44 9.27 7.51 3.80
N PHE A 45 8.61 7.63 4.95
CA PHE A 45 7.19 7.34 5.06
C PHE A 45 6.38 8.57 4.66
N VAL A 46 5.42 8.40 3.76
CA VAL A 46 4.54 9.46 3.28
C VAL A 46 3.09 9.06 3.44
N SER A 47 2.22 10.04 3.69
CA SER A 47 0.79 9.80 3.80
C SER A 47 0.10 10.00 2.46
N ARG A 48 -0.78 9.06 2.09
CA ARG A 48 -1.70 9.25 0.98
C ARG A 48 -2.86 10.18 1.36
N TYR A 49 -3.11 10.36 2.64
CA TYR A 49 -4.18 11.22 3.12
C TYR A 49 -3.74 12.69 3.22
N PRO A 50 -4.57 13.68 2.86
CA PRO A 50 -5.86 13.50 2.19
C PRO A 50 -5.71 12.97 0.75
N GLN A 51 -6.74 12.28 0.28
CA GLN A 51 -6.72 11.68 -1.06
C GLN A 51 -6.61 12.78 -2.12
N SER A 52 -5.45 12.86 -2.75
CA SER A 52 -5.20 13.79 -3.85
C SER A 52 -4.24 13.14 -4.84
N THR A 53 -4.07 13.78 -5.99
CA THR A 53 -3.09 13.33 -6.99
C THR A 53 -1.68 13.81 -6.71
N ASP A 54 -1.47 14.62 -5.68
CA ASP A 54 -0.18 15.25 -5.41
C ASP A 54 0.93 14.24 -5.13
N LEU A 55 0.64 13.23 -4.30
CA LEU A 55 1.63 12.21 -4.02
C LEU A 55 2.08 11.48 -5.29
N ARG A 56 1.14 11.06 -6.12
CA ARG A 56 1.44 10.40 -7.39
C ARG A 56 2.23 11.33 -8.32
N ASN A 57 1.82 12.59 -8.44
CA ASN A 57 2.49 13.56 -9.29
C ASN A 57 3.93 13.80 -8.83
N TRP A 58 4.14 13.91 -7.52
CA TRP A 58 5.49 14.02 -6.97
C TRP A 58 6.32 12.78 -7.29
N LEU A 59 5.77 11.59 -7.09
CA LEU A 59 6.46 10.33 -7.38
C LEU A 59 6.84 10.21 -8.86
N GLN A 60 6.04 10.78 -9.77
CA GLN A 60 6.38 10.81 -11.20
C GLN A 60 7.55 11.74 -11.51
N ASN A 61 7.77 12.77 -10.68
CA ASN A 61 8.88 13.72 -10.85
C ASN A 61 10.22 13.21 -10.32
N ILE A 62 10.22 12.14 -9.54
CA ILE A 62 11.42 11.54 -8.97
C ILE A 62 11.56 10.11 -9.50
N SER A 63 12.73 9.50 -9.30
CA SER A 63 13.02 8.14 -9.79
C SER A 63 13.05 7.08 -8.69
N ASN A 64 12.72 7.44 -7.46
CA ASN A 64 12.75 6.55 -6.31
C ASN A 64 11.75 5.41 -6.43
N ASP A 65 12.09 4.26 -5.86
CA ASP A 65 11.14 3.17 -5.72
C ASP A 65 10.05 3.54 -4.72
N TYR A 66 8.84 3.05 -4.98
CA TYR A 66 7.67 3.30 -4.16
C TYR A 66 7.08 1.98 -3.67
N LEU A 67 6.84 1.88 -2.38
CA LEU A 67 6.16 0.75 -1.74
C LEU A 67 4.85 1.23 -1.13
N HIS A 68 3.76 0.64 -1.54
CA HIS A 68 2.42 1.01 -1.08
C HIS A 68 1.98 0.13 0.07
N PHE A 69 1.68 0.74 1.22
CA PHE A 69 1.12 0.06 2.38
C PHE A 69 -0.36 0.43 2.50
N GLY A 70 -1.22 -0.45 2.01
CA GLY A 70 -2.67 -0.29 2.02
C GLY A 70 -3.35 -1.45 2.73
N ASP A 71 -4.67 -1.49 2.64
CA ASP A 71 -5.45 -2.61 3.16
C ASP A 71 -5.28 -3.85 2.29
N PHE A 72 -5.28 -5.01 2.91
CA PHE A 72 -5.16 -6.30 2.25
C PHE A 72 -6.54 -6.81 1.87
N ASP A 73 -7.12 -6.14 0.90
CA ASP A 73 -8.44 -6.43 0.34
C ASP A 73 -8.48 -6.07 -1.16
N LEU A 74 -9.59 -6.41 -1.81
CA LEU A 74 -9.72 -6.19 -3.26
C LEU A 74 -9.68 -4.71 -3.61
N ALA A 75 -10.30 -3.86 -2.78
CA ALA A 75 -10.29 -2.42 -2.97
C ALA A 75 -8.88 -1.84 -2.84
N GLY A 76 -8.11 -2.28 -1.84
CA GLY A 76 -6.74 -1.81 -1.60
C GLY A 76 -5.80 -2.13 -2.75
N MET A 77 -5.88 -3.35 -3.29
CA MET A 77 -5.09 -3.72 -4.48
C MET A 77 -5.47 -2.87 -5.69
N ARG A 78 -6.76 -2.64 -5.91
CA ARG A 78 -7.22 -1.84 -7.03
C ARG A 78 -6.77 -0.37 -6.91
N ILE A 79 -6.83 0.21 -5.72
CA ILE A 79 -6.32 1.56 -5.46
C ILE A 79 -4.84 1.64 -5.86
N PHE A 80 -4.04 0.70 -5.41
CA PHE A 80 -2.63 0.64 -5.77
C PHE A 80 -2.43 0.61 -7.29
N GLU A 81 -3.13 -0.27 -7.98
CA GLU A 81 -2.96 -0.43 -9.42
C GLU A 81 -3.40 0.82 -10.20
N THR A 82 -4.55 1.40 -9.84
CA THR A 82 -5.12 2.53 -10.59
C THR A 82 -4.47 3.86 -10.28
N GLU A 83 -3.96 4.04 -9.06
CA GLU A 83 -3.38 5.32 -8.63
C GLU A 83 -1.85 5.36 -8.74
N PHE A 84 -1.18 4.23 -8.59
CA PHE A 84 0.28 4.20 -8.53
C PHE A 84 0.91 3.34 -9.63
N HIS A 85 0.62 2.06 -9.68
CA HIS A 85 1.27 1.15 -10.64
C HIS A 85 1.05 1.58 -12.09
N LYS A 86 -0.14 2.02 -12.42
CA LYS A 86 -0.48 2.52 -13.77
C LYS A 86 0.44 3.65 -14.22
N PHE A 87 0.87 4.51 -13.30
CA PHE A 87 1.67 5.70 -13.62
C PHE A 87 3.16 5.51 -13.38
N LEU A 88 3.54 4.67 -12.45
CA LEU A 88 4.93 4.48 -12.02
C LEU A 88 5.57 3.21 -12.57
N GLY A 89 4.77 2.28 -13.06
CA GLY A 89 5.27 0.99 -13.54
C GLY A 89 5.83 0.13 -12.41
N ASN A 90 6.82 -0.70 -12.74
CA ASN A 90 7.35 -1.71 -11.81
C ASN A 90 8.19 -1.15 -10.66
N ARG A 91 8.52 0.14 -10.66
CA ARG A 91 9.14 0.77 -9.49
C ARG A 91 8.17 0.98 -8.33
N ALA A 92 6.86 0.85 -8.59
CA ALA A 92 5.84 0.79 -7.56
C ALA A 92 5.53 -0.66 -7.21
N SER A 93 5.48 -0.98 -5.92
CA SER A 93 5.15 -2.30 -5.40
C SER A 93 4.12 -2.18 -4.29
N PHE A 94 3.31 -3.22 -4.14
CA PHE A 94 2.39 -3.33 -3.01
C PHE A 94 3.07 -4.08 -1.86
N PHE A 95 3.01 -3.53 -0.65
CA PHE A 95 3.65 -4.15 0.51
C PHE A 95 2.86 -5.38 0.95
N ILE A 96 3.53 -6.54 0.97
CA ILE A 96 2.96 -7.82 1.42
C ILE A 96 3.85 -8.35 2.54
N PRO A 97 3.43 -8.21 3.82
CA PRO A 97 4.20 -8.71 4.95
C PRO A 97 4.32 -10.23 4.93
N ALA A 98 5.40 -10.77 5.50
CA ALA A 98 5.66 -12.21 5.51
C ALA A 98 4.57 -13.03 6.21
N ASN A 99 3.88 -12.47 7.21
CA ASN A 99 2.83 -13.15 7.97
C ASN A 99 1.43 -12.90 7.46
N ILE A 100 1.27 -12.35 6.25
CA ILE A 100 -0.04 -11.89 5.75
C ILE A 100 -1.05 -13.04 5.63
N GLU A 101 -0.62 -14.24 5.26
CA GLU A 101 -1.52 -15.38 5.12
C GLU A 101 -2.21 -15.73 6.44
N THR A 102 -1.46 -15.78 7.53
CA THR A 102 -2.02 -16.00 8.87
C THR A 102 -3.01 -14.91 9.24
N ARG A 103 -2.69 -13.66 8.93
CA ARG A 103 -3.55 -12.51 9.21
C ARG A 103 -4.86 -12.58 8.41
N ILE A 104 -4.78 -12.88 7.12
CA ILE A 104 -5.96 -12.99 6.26
C ILE A 104 -6.82 -14.17 6.69
N SER A 105 -6.24 -15.33 7.00
CA SER A 105 -7.01 -16.50 7.44
C SER A 105 -7.84 -16.25 8.71
N ASN A 106 -7.44 -15.25 9.50
CA ASN A 106 -8.16 -14.80 10.70
C ASN A 106 -8.84 -13.43 10.48
N GLY A 107 -8.96 -12.99 9.26
CA GLY A 107 -9.46 -11.67 8.91
C GLY A 107 -10.98 -11.57 8.81
N SER A 108 -11.45 -10.53 8.12
CA SER A 108 -12.87 -10.18 8.02
C SER A 108 -13.55 -10.85 6.82
N THR A 109 -14.48 -11.76 7.11
CA THR A 109 -15.39 -12.34 6.11
C THR A 109 -16.40 -11.29 5.64
N GLU A 110 -16.89 -10.46 6.55
CA GLU A 110 -17.87 -9.42 6.24
C GLU A 110 -17.34 -8.43 5.21
N ARG A 111 -16.10 -7.98 5.37
CA ARG A 111 -15.47 -7.07 4.40
C ARG A 111 -15.33 -7.74 3.04
N TYR A 112 -14.90 -8.98 3.00
CA TYR A 112 -14.80 -9.72 1.74
C TYR A 112 -16.16 -9.79 1.04
N ASN A 113 -17.21 -10.16 1.74
CA ASN A 113 -18.55 -10.28 1.18
C ASN A 113 -19.08 -8.94 0.67
N THR A 114 -18.82 -7.85 1.41
CA THR A 114 -19.22 -6.50 1.00
C THR A 114 -18.52 -6.09 -0.30
N GLN A 115 -17.25 -6.43 -0.47
CA GLN A 115 -16.47 -6.06 -1.65
C GLN A 115 -16.68 -6.99 -2.83
N TYR A 116 -17.03 -8.25 -2.60
CA TYR A 116 -17.06 -9.28 -3.64
C TYR A 116 -17.97 -8.91 -4.82
N ALA A 117 -19.16 -8.44 -4.54
CA ALA A 117 -20.13 -8.07 -5.60
C ALA A 117 -19.57 -6.94 -6.48
N LYS A 118 -18.91 -5.96 -5.88
CA LYS A 118 -18.32 -4.81 -6.57
C LYS A 118 -17.07 -5.17 -7.36
N PHE A 119 -16.24 -6.08 -6.84
CA PHE A 119 -14.93 -6.40 -7.41
C PHE A 119 -14.84 -7.81 -8.00
N LYS A 120 -15.97 -8.49 -8.23
CA LYS A 120 -15.94 -9.90 -8.65
C LYS A 120 -15.27 -10.12 -10.02
N SER A 121 -15.28 -9.12 -10.89
CA SER A 121 -14.59 -9.19 -12.18
C SER A 121 -13.16 -8.64 -12.13
N TYR A 122 -12.71 -8.14 -10.97
CA TYR A 122 -11.38 -7.60 -10.82
C TYR A 122 -10.34 -8.72 -10.77
N ILE A 123 -9.36 -8.61 -11.63
CA ILE A 123 -8.16 -9.45 -11.62
C ILE A 123 -6.97 -8.50 -11.68
N PRO A 124 -5.99 -8.61 -10.75
CA PRO A 124 -4.81 -7.76 -10.78
C PRO A 124 -4.05 -7.87 -12.10
N LYS A 125 -3.65 -6.72 -12.63
CA LYS A 125 -2.77 -6.64 -13.80
C LYS A 125 -1.31 -6.85 -13.41
N ASP A 126 -0.94 -6.38 -12.22
CA ASP A 126 0.37 -6.62 -11.65
C ASP A 126 0.43 -8.05 -11.11
N THR A 127 1.21 -8.91 -11.79
CA THR A 127 1.30 -10.33 -11.43
C THR A 127 1.87 -10.56 -10.03
N ARG A 128 2.60 -9.59 -9.47
CA ARG A 128 3.12 -9.65 -8.10
C ARG A 128 2.00 -9.66 -7.05
N LEU A 129 0.80 -9.19 -7.40
CA LEU A 129 -0.38 -9.21 -6.54
C LEU A 129 -1.14 -10.53 -6.55
N LEU A 130 -0.89 -11.40 -7.53
CA LEU A 130 -1.65 -12.65 -7.67
C LEU A 130 -1.59 -13.54 -6.42
N PRO A 131 -0.45 -13.72 -5.74
CA PRO A 131 -0.46 -14.50 -4.50
C PRO A 131 -1.41 -13.96 -3.44
N LEU A 132 -1.42 -12.64 -3.23
CA LEU A 132 -2.32 -11.98 -2.29
C LEU A 132 -3.78 -12.09 -2.74
N TYR A 133 -4.04 -11.84 -4.00
CA TYR A 133 -5.37 -11.97 -4.61
C TYR A 133 -5.94 -13.39 -4.43
N ASN A 134 -5.14 -14.40 -4.74
CA ASN A 134 -5.54 -15.79 -4.58
C ASN A 134 -5.81 -16.16 -3.12
N MET A 135 -5.01 -15.64 -2.22
CA MET A 135 -5.14 -15.85 -0.79
C MET A 135 -6.47 -15.29 -0.25
N ILE A 136 -6.78 -14.05 -0.61
CA ILE A 136 -8.04 -13.38 -0.23
C ILE A 136 -9.25 -14.16 -0.76
N ASN A 137 -9.21 -14.59 -2.01
CA ASN A 137 -10.31 -15.35 -2.60
C ASN A 137 -10.40 -16.79 -2.06
N HIS A 138 -9.28 -17.39 -1.67
CA HIS A 138 -9.28 -18.73 -1.05
C HIS A 138 -9.94 -18.71 0.33
N TYR A 139 -9.58 -17.75 1.17
CA TYR A 139 -10.11 -17.66 2.54
C TYR A 139 -11.45 -16.94 2.62
N HIS A 140 -11.85 -16.20 1.57
CA HIS A 140 -13.00 -15.27 1.61
C HIS A 140 -12.90 -14.30 2.78
N ARG A 141 -11.70 -13.77 3.00
CA ARG A 141 -11.38 -12.87 4.12
C ARG A 141 -10.40 -11.80 3.69
N CYS A 142 -10.49 -10.66 4.35
CA CYS A 142 -9.61 -9.51 4.15
C CYS A 142 -8.96 -9.11 5.47
N TYR A 143 -7.90 -8.30 5.41
CA TYR A 143 -7.21 -7.81 6.59
C TYR A 143 -6.87 -6.32 6.44
N ASP A 144 -7.25 -5.53 7.44
CA ASP A 144 -6.96 -4.09 7.45
C ASP A 144 -5.55 -3.83 7.95
N GLN A 145 -4.87 -2.85 7.33
CA GLN A 145 -3.53 -2.48 7.77
C GLN A 145 -3.49 -1.99 9.22
N GLU A 146 -4.59 -1.43 9.74
CA GLU A 146 -4.70 -1.03 11.15
C GLU A 146 -4.42 -2.17 12.12
N GLY A 147 -4.68 -3.40 11.73
CA GLY A 147 -4.38 -4.57 12.54
C GLY A 147 -2.90 -4.75 12.87
N TYR A 148 -2.01 -4.05 12.18
CA TYR A 148 -0.58 -4.05 12.46
C TYR A 148 -0.16 -3.00 13.49
N ILE A 149 -1.05 -2.15 13.94
CA ILE A 149 -0.78 -1.22 15.04
C ILE A 149 -0.83 -1.99 16.35
N ILE A 150 0.26 -1.93 17.11
CA ILE A 150 0.39 -2.67 18.37
C ILE A 150 -0.16 -1.85 19.53
#